data_a74c9722998b6d750a956d2ba0e6c136
#
_entry.id   a74c9722998b6d750a956d2ba0e6c136
#
_cell.length_a   1.000
_cell.length_b   1.000
_cell.length_c   1.000
_cell.angle_alpha   90.00
_cell.angle_beta   90.00
_cell.angle_gamma   90.00
#
_symmetry.space_group_name_H-M   'P 1'
#
loop_
_entity.id
_entity.type
_entity.pdbx_description
1 polymer ?
#
loop_
_entity_poly.entity_id
_entity_poly.type
_entity_poly.pdbx_seq_one_letter_code
_entity_poly.pdbx_strand_id
1 'polypeptide(L)'
;MRSRTVLGVIGIVLAVLLLVEIVLISKQVLSWILVAVFLTLALNPLVEWFLRRGVKKRGYSVGIVYVIVLALVGLIAYVFIPPLVDQVNNFVDKIPDYIDDITKGRGSLGFLETKYHIVERVKKALSEGGAARLFGFTGTALSITKSVVTIVIAAVTITFMTFFMLLEGPSWVERFYSALPNRSQSRWRTVGRDIYRTVGGYVLGNIVISLIAGGSATIVLYILGVPLPFALGLLVGLFDLIPLAGATIAVLIVGTISFLHTITAGIVVVAFLLVYQQLENHILQPVIYGKTVKLSPLTVFIAVLIGAALAGILGALAAIPIAGAIQVIIHDLIRERAHRKHAERTAVATFTPEATL
;
A
#
# COMPACT_ATOMS: atom_id res chain seq x y z
N MET A 1 21.57 -45.49 -7.26
CA MET A 1 20.54 -44.54 -7.73
C MET A 1 20.54 -44.54 -9.25
N ARG A 2 19.39 -44.72 -9.91
CA ARG A 2 19.31 -44.74 -11.38
C ARG A 2 19.71 -43.35 -11.92
N SER A 3 20.62 -43.29 -12.88
CA SER A 3 21.12 -42.03 -13.51
C SER A 3 19.98 -41.10 -13.97
N ARG A 4 18.85 -41.68 -14.38
CA ARG A 4 17.61 -40.92 -14.73
C ARG A 4 17.00 -40.15 -13.58
N THR A 5 17.10 -40.68 -12.34
CA THR A 5 16.58 -39.99 -11.15
C THR A 5 17.48 -38.79 -10.77
N VAL A 6 18.80 -38.96 -10.90
CA VAL A 6 19.76 -37.86 -10.64
C VAL A 6 19.60 -36.75 -11.67
N LEU A 7 19.51 -37.09 -12.95
CA LEU A 7 19.24 -36.11 -14.03
C LEU A 7 17.91 -35.38 -13.82
N GLY A 8 16.86 -36.08 -13.39
CA GLY A 8 15.56 -35.45 -13.07
C GLY A 8 15.65 -34.47 -11.92
N VAL A 9 16.36 -34.81 -10.84
CA VAL A 9 16.57 -33.90 -9.69
C VAL A 9 17.39 -32.66 -10.10
N ILE A 10 18.48 -32.85 -10.86
CA ILE A 10 19.28 -31.75 -11.38
C ILE A 10 18.44 -30.84 -12.27
N GLY A 11 17.62 -31.41 -13.16
CA GLY A 11 16.71 -30.64 -14.03
C GLY A 11 15.70 -29.81 -13.24
N ILE A 12 15.10 -30.37 -12.18
CA ILE A 12 14.17 -29.64 -11.29
C ILE A 12 14.91 -28.52 -10.56
N VAL A 13 16.11 -28.77 -10.01
CA VAL A 13 16.90 -27.75 -9.30
C VAL A 13 17.27 -26.60 -10.24
N LEU A 14 17.74 -26.90 -11.45
CA LEU A 14 18.06 -25.88 -12.46
C LEU A 14 16.81 -25.08 -12.88
N ALA A 15 15.66 -25.74 -13.07
CA ALA A 15 14.42 -25.06 -13.39
C ALA A 15 13.95 -24.12 -12.27
N VAL A 16 14.10 -24.53 -11.00
CA VAL A 16 13.78 -23.70 -9.83
C VAL A 16 14.73 -22.52 -9.75
N LEU A 17 16.04 -22.73 -9.92
CA LEU A 17 17.04 -21.64 -9.91
C LEU A 17 16.76 -20.62 -11.01
N LEU A 18 16.48 -21.08 -12.22
CA LEU A 18 16.16 -20.23 -13.37
C LEU A 18 14.87 -19.44 -13.11
N LEU A 19 13.85 -20.07 -12.52
CA LEU A 19 12.61 -19.39 -12.15
C LEU A 19 12.85 -18.29 -11.08
N VAL A 20 13.66 -18.60 -10.08
CA VAL A 20 14.05 -17.59 -9.05
C VAL A 20 14.81 -16.44 -9.69
N GLU A 21 15.75 -16.71 -10.59
CA GLU A 21 16.50 -15.68 -11.29
C GLU A 21 15.59 -14.79 -12.16
N ILE A 22 14.66 -15.37 -12.91
CA ILE A 22 13.66 -14.63 -13.67
C ILE A 22 12.82 -13.72 -12.76
N VAL A 23 12.38 -14.21 -11.60
CA VAL A 23 11.61 -13.42 -10.63
C VAL A 23 12.46 -12.26 -10.10
N LEU A 24 13.72 -12.49 -9.77
CA LEU A 24 14.62 -11.45 -9.26
C LEU A 24 14.92 -10.37 -10.31
N ILE A 25 15.15 -10.77 -11.57
CA ILE A 25 15.36 -9.83 -12.67
C ILE A 25 14.07 -9.04 -12.95
N SER A 26 12.92 -9.69 -12.89
CA SER A 26 11.62 -9.10 -13.20
C SER A 26 10.97 -8.38 -12.02
N LYS A 27 11.63 -8.24 -10.87
CA LYS A 27 11.04 -7.68 -9.63
C LYS A 27 10.36 -6.32 -9.83
N GLN A 28 10.91 -5.46 -10.67
CA GLN A 28 10.34 -4.15 -10.97
C GLN A 28 9.02 -4.27 -11.73
N VAL A 29 8.97 -5.11 -12.76
CA VAL A 29 7.75 -5.37 -13.55
C VAL A 29 6.70 -6.06 -12.68
N LEU A 30 7.10 -7.03 -11.84
CA LEU A 30 6.22 -7.69 -10.88
C LEU A 30 5.62 -6.70 -9.88
N SER A 31 6.40 -5.72 -9.43
CA SER A 31 5.91 -4.64 -8.57
C SER A 31 4.87 -3.78 -9.29
N TRP A 32 5.07 -3.43 -10.56
CA TRP A 32 4.08 -2.70 -11.35
C TRP A 32 2.80 -3.50 -11.60
N ILE A 33 2.93 -4.82 -11.87
CA ILE A 33 1.79 -5.74 -11.97
C ILE A 33 1.00 -5.74 -10.66
N LEU A 34 1.69 -5.84 -9.53
CA LEU A 34 1.07 -5.82 -8.22
C LEU A 34 0.26 -4.55 -7.97
N VAL A 35 0.86 -3.37 -8.25
CA VAL A 35 0.15 -2.08 -8.16
C VAL A 35 -1.05 -2.04 -9.09
N ALA A 36 -0.92 -2.52 -10.34
CA ALA A 36 -2.02 -2.57 -11.29
C ALA A 36 -3.17 -3.49 -10.81
N VAL A 37 -2.85 -4.63 -10.19
CA VAL A 37 -3.85 -5.50 -9.56
C VAL A 37 -4.58 -4.78 -8.43
N PHE A 38 -3.86 -4.05 -7.55
CA PHE A 38 -4.49 -3.28 -6.47
C PHE A 38 -5.41 -2.20 -6.99
N LEU A 39 -4.95 -1.42 -7.96
CA LEU A 39 -5.78 -0.39 -8.59
C LEU A 39 -7.00 -1.01 -9.29
N THR A 40 -6.83 -2.16 -9.93
CA THR A 40 -7.94 -2.91 -10.54
C THR A 40 -8.97 -3.30 -9.48
N LEU A 41 -8.54 -3.84 -8.34
CA LEU A 41 -9.43 -4.24 -7.25
C LEU A 41 -10.12 -3.04 -6.60
N ALA A 42 -9.42 -1.91 -6.47
CA ALA A 42 -9.98 -0.65 -5.96
C ALA A 42 -11.01 -0.03 -6.90
N LEU A 43 -10.75 -0.06 -8.22
CA LEU A 43 -11.61 0.59 -9.20
C LEU A 43 -12.77 -0.29 -9.70
N ASN A 44 -12.64 -1.63 -9.61
CA ASN A 44 -13.67 -2.53 -10.12
C ASN A 44 -15.07 -2.33 -9.47
N PRO A 45 -15.22 -2.04 -8.17
CA PRO A 45 -16.54 -1.73 -7.60
C PRO A 45 -17.24 -0.55 -8.28
N LEU A 46 -16.49 0.48 -8.70
CA LEU A 46 -17.00 1.61 -9.46
C LEU A 46 -17.47 1.18 -10.86
N VAL A 47 -16.69 0.34 -11.54
CA VAL A 47 -17.07 -0.24 -12.85
C VAL A 47 -18.35 -1.05 -12.72
N GLU A 48 -18.48 -1.90 -11.70
CA GLU A 48 -19.67 -2.69 -11.44
C GLU A 48 -20.88 -1.82 -11.09
N TRP A 49 -20.67 -0.72 -10.37
CA TRP A 49 -21.72 0.23 -10.04
C TRP A 49 -22.32 0.87 -11.31
N PHE A 50 -21.48 1.30 -12.28
CA PHE A 50 -21.95 1.80 -13.57
C PHE A 50 -22.69 0.75 -14.39
N LEU A 51 -22.20 -0.50 -14.40
CA LEU A 51 -22.89 -1.61 -15.06
C LEU A 51 -24.29 -1.84 -14.49
N ARG A 52 -24.44 -1.79 -13.16
CA ARG A 52 -25.74 -1.90 -12.47
C ARG A 52 -26.68 -0.71 -12.73
N ARG A 53 -26.12 0.46 -13.07
CA ARG A 53 -26.86 1.68 -13.43
C ARG A 53 -27.27 1.75 -14.90
N GLY A 54 -27.06 0.70 -15.68
CA GLY A 54 -27.57 0.57 -17.04
C GLY A 54 -26.56 0.77 -18.16
N VAL A 55 -25.27 0.92 -17.86
CA VAL A 55 -24.24 0.93 -18.90
C VAL A 55 -24.08 -0.48 -19.48
N LYS A 56 -24.54 -0.66 -20.73
CA LYS A 56 -24.69 -1.99 -21.34
C LYS A 56 -23.38 -2.77 -21.58
N LYS A 57 -22.26 -2.09 -21.77
CA LYS A 57 -20.98 -2.73 -22.11
C LYS A 57 -19.92 -2.38 -21.06
N ARG A 58 -19.19 -3.39 -20.58
CA ARG A 58 -18.12 -3.24 -19.61
C ARG A 58 -17.05 -2.23 -20.06
N GLY A 59 -16.69 -2.21 -21.35
CA GLY A 59 -15.73 -1.26 -21.88
C GLY A 59 -16.13 0.21 -21.66
N TYR A 60 -17.42 0.54 -21.82
CA TYR A 60 -17.91 1.89 -21.54
C TYR A 60 -17.83 2.22 -20.04
N SER A 61 -18.20 1.29 -19.16
CA SER A 61 -18.07 1.49 -17.71
C SER A 61 -16.62 1.71 -17.29
N VAL A 62 -15.70 0.92 -17.83
CA VAL A 62 -14.26 1.08 -17.58
C VAL A 62 -13.79 2.44 -18.09
N GLY A 63 -14.16 2.83 -19.33
CA GLY A 63 -13.81 4.13 -19.88
C GLY A 63 -14.32 5.30 -19.03
N ILE A 64 -15.58 5.26 -18.57
CA ILE A 64 -16.16 6.29 -17.70
C ILE A 64 -15.38 6.38 -16.38
N VAL A 65 -15.13 5.25 -15.72
CA VAL A 65 -14.36 5.22 -14.46
C VAL A 65 -12.97 5.79 -14.67
N TYR A 66 -12.29 5.44 -15.77
CA TYR A 66 -10.98 5.98 -16.10
C TYR A 66 -10.98 7.50 -16.30
N VAL A 67 -11.95 8.02 -17.06
CA VAL A 67 -12.10 9.47 -17.26
C VAL A 67 -12.32 10.17 -15.91
N ILE A 68 -13.19 9.63 -15.06
CA ILE A 68 -13.44 10.18 -13.71
C ILE A 68 -12.16 10.16 -12.86
N VAL A 69 -11.45 9.03 -12.81
CA VAL A 69 -10.23 8.90 -12.01
C VAL A 69 -9.13 9.80 -12.54
N LEU A 70 -8.90 9.85 -13.85
CA LEU A 70 -7.90 10.73 -14.44
C LEU A 70 -8.25 12.21 -14.25
N ALA A 71 -9.53 12.58 -14.37
CA ALA A 71 -9.98 13.93 -14.09
C ALA A 71 -9.79 14.29 -12.61
N LEU A 72 -10.09 13.35 -11.68
CA LEU A 72 -9.88 13.56 -10.25
C LEU A 72 -8.39 13.69 -9.90
N VAL A 73 -7.54 12.81 -10.44
CA VAL A 73 -6.09 12.88 -10.25
C VAL A 73 -5.53 14.17 -10.85
N GLY A 74 -5.97 14.55 -12.05
CA GLY A 74 -5.60 15.81 -12.69
C GLY A 74 -6.05 17.03 -11.89
N LEU A 75 -7.26 17.01 -11.34
CA LEU A 75 -7.76 18.06 -10.46
C LEU A 75 -6.95 18.16 -9.16
N ILE A 76 -6.69 17.02 -8.51
CA ILE A 76 -5.83 16.97 -7.32
C ILE A 76 -4.44 17.53 -7.67
N ALA A 77 -3.84 17.08 -8.76
CA ALA A 77 -2.54 17.57 -9.21
C ALA A 77 -2.57 19.09 -9.45
N TYR A 78 -3.59 19.59 -10.14
CA TYR A 78 -3.75 21.02 -10.41
C TYR A 78 -3.92 21.86 -9.14
N VAL A 79 -4.66 21.37 -8.17
CA VAL A 79 -4.91 22.08 -6.90
C VAL A 79 -3.72 21.99 -5.95
N PHE A 80 -3.02 20.85 -5.92
CA PHE A 80 -1.96 20.59 -4.92
C PHE A 80 -0.54 20.88 -5.41
N ILE A 81 -0.23 20.66 -6.71
CA ILE A 81 1.14 20.82 -7.20
C ILE A 81 1.63 22.28 -7.11
N PRO A 82 0.88 23.30 -7.57
CA PRO A 82 1.37 24.68 -7.50
C PRO A 82 1.66 25.14 -6.07
N PRO A 83 0.71 25.06 -5.10
CA PRO A 83 1.03 25.45 -3.73
C PRO A 83 2.12 24.58 -3.10
N LEU A 84 2.26 23.31 -3.49
CA LEU A 84 3.34 22.45 -3.02
C LEU A 84 4.70 22.96 -3.48
N VAL A 85 4.85 23.29 -4.77
CA VAL A 85 6.09 23.84 -5.34
C VAL A 85 6.44 25.17 -4.68
N ASP A 86 5.47 26.09 -4.57
CA ASP A 86 5.67 27.38 -3.94
C ASP A 86 6.06 27.25 -2.46
N GLN A 87 5.40 26.34 -1.74
CA GLN A 87 5.68 26.10 -0.33
C GLN A 87 7.06 25.46 -0.12
N VAL A 88 7.46 24.50 -0.98
CA VAL A 88 8.80 23.89 -0.92
C VAL A 88 9.87 24.93 -1.20
N ASN A 89 9.69 25.77 -2.23
CA ASN A 89 10.64 26.83 -2.55
C ASN A 89 10.75 27.81 -1.39
N ASN A 90 9.63 28.31 -0.87
CA ASN A 90 9.60 29.21 0.29
C ASN A 90 10.24 28.60 1.54
N PHE A 91 10.10 27.30 1.75
CA PHE A 91 10.72 26.59 2.88
C PHE A 91 12.24 26.50 2.68
N VAL A 92 12.69 26.12 1.49
CA VAL A 92 14.11 26.05 1.14
C VAL A 92 14.78 27.41 1.29
N ASP A 93 14.13 28.48 0.83
CA ASP A 93 14.63 29.85 0.94
C ASP A 93 14.73 30.32 2.41
N LYS A 94 13.86 29.83 3.29
CA LYS A 94 13.86 30.15 4.72
C LYS A 94 14.78 29.26 5.58
N ILE A 95 15.32 28.17 5.04
CA ILE A 95 16.27 27.31 5.77
C ILE A 95 17.45 28.12 6.36
N PRO A 96 18.10 29.03 5.61
CA PRO A 96 19.18 29.85 6.16
C PRO A 96 18.71 30.70 7.36
N ASP A 97 17.52 31.31 7.31
CA ASP A 97 16.95 32.11 8.38
C ASP A 97 16.68 31.28 9.63
N TYR A 98 16.10 30.07 9.48
CA TYR A 98 15.91 29.13 10.60
C TYR A 98 17.23 28.73 11.26
N ILE A 99 18.27 28.48 10.44
CA ILE A 99 19.61 28.18 10.97
C ILE A 99 20.19 29.38 11.71
N ASP A 100 20.02 30.58 11.18
CA ASP A 100 20.52 31.83 11.79
C ASP A 100 19.79 32.14 13.12
N ASP A 101 18.47 31.95 13.17
CA ASP A 101 17.67 32.12 14.39
C ASP A 101 18.05 31.10 15.48
N ILE A 102 18.27 29.82 15.12
CA ILE A 102 18.75 28.82 16.07
C ILE A 102 20.15 29.16 16.56
N THR A 103 21.06 29.59 15.65
CA THR A 103 22.45 29.94 15.97
C THR A 103 22.53 31.15 16.90
N LYS A 104 21.63 32.13 16.73
CA LYS A 104 21.56 33.34 17.57
C LYS A 104 20.74 33.17 18.85
N GLY A 105 20.29 31.93 19.13
CA GLY A 105 19.45 31.64 20.29
C GLY A 105 18.07 32.31 20.22
N ARG A 106 17.64 32.72 19.02
CA ARG A 106 16.34 33.34 18.76
C ARG A 106 15.38 32.28 18.29
N GLY A 107 14.10 32.38 18.66
CA GLY A 107 13.07 31.41 18.27
C GLY A 107 12.87 30.28 19.28
N SER A 108 11.89 29.45 19.00
CA SER A 108 11.37 28.42 19.92
C SER A 108 12.34 27.27 20.23
N LEU A 109 13.44 27.15 19.49
CA LEU A 109 14.44 26.09 19.62
C LEU A 109 15.84 26.57 19.96
N GLY A 110 16.04 27.86 20.27
CA GLY A 110 17.34 28.43 20.64
C GLY A 110 18.04 27.75 21.83
N PHE A 111 17.27 27.06 22.68
CA PHE A 111 17.81 26.30 23.81
C PHE A 111 18.58 25.04 23.38
N LEU A 112 18.34 24.51 22.17
CA LEU A 112 19.01 23.32 21.66
C LEU A 112 20.47 23.59 21.29
N GLU A 113 20.78 24.80 20.80
CA GLU A 113 22.15 25.16 20.44
C GLU A 113 23.03 25.30 21.67
N THR A 114 22.49 25.95 22.73
CA THR A 114 23.22 26.14 24.01
C THR A 114 23.59 24.80 24.68
N LYS A 115 22.89 23.70 24.36
CA LYS A 115 23.08 22.42 25.06
C LYS A 115 23.72 21.32 24.20
N TYR A 116 23.54 21.35 22.87
CA TYR A 116 23.89 20.20 22.01
C TYR A 116 24.75 20.53 20.77
N HIS A 117 25.09 21.83 20.52
CA HIS A 117 25.88 22.27 19.35
C HIS A 117 25.39 21.65 18.01
N ILE A 118 24.07 21.60 17.84
CA ILE A 118 23.42 20.91 16.71
C ILE A 118 23.66 21.68 15.41
N VAL A 119 23.77 23.02 15.47
CA VAL A 119 23.93 23.89 14.29
C VAL A 119 25.23 23.61 13.55
N GLU A 120 26.34 23.39 14.24
CA GLU A 120 27.60 23.04 13.58
C GLU A 120 27.51 21.74 12.80
N ARG A 121 26.83 20.73 13.34
CA ARG A 121 26.60 19.44 12.67
C ARG A 121 25.65 19.57 11.46
N VAL A 122 24.57 20.35 11.62
CA VAL A 122 23.61 20.62 10.53
C VAL A 122 24.24 21.48 9.44
N LYS A 123 25.03 22.52 9.82
CA LYS A 123 25.73 23.38 8.87
C LYS A 123 26.78 22.60 8.07
N LYS A 124 27.53 21.70 8.73
CA LYS A 124 28.46 20.80 8.07
C LYS A 124 27.74 19.81 7.13
N ALA A 125 26.63 19.26 7.56
CA ALA A 125 25.79 18.40 6.72
C ALA A 125 25.18 19.13 5.52
N LEU A 126 24.81 20.41 5.65
CA LEU A 126 24.26 21.24 4.58
C LEU A 126 25.32 21.77 3.62
N SER A 127 26.50 22.20 4.14
CA SER A 127 27.60 22.70 3.30
C SER A 127 28.25 21.62 2.42
N GLU A 128 28.18 20.36 2.84
CA GLU A 128 28.67 19.20 2.07
C GLU A 128 27.65 18.68 1.04
N GLY A 129 26.70 19.51 0.61
CA GLY A 129 25.60 19.12 -0.31
C GLY A 129 24.47 18.38 0.39
N GLY A 130 24.34 18.55 1.70
CA GLY A 130 23.48 17.77 2.58
C GLY A 130 22.00 17.95 2.35
N ALA A 131 21.50 19.15 1.98
CA ALA A 131 20.08 19.32 1.70
C ALA A 131 19.62 18.42 0.52
N ALA A 132 20.39 18.40 -0.57
CA ALA A 132 20.12 17.53 -1.70
C ALA A 132 20.27 16.04 -1.34
N ARG A 133 21.19 15.70 -0.40
CA ARG A 133 21.38 14.34 0.10
C ARG A 133 20.29 13.89 1.06
N LEU A 134 19.84 14.76 1.96
CA LEU A 134 18.77 14.46 2.92
C LEU A 134 17.43 14.21 2.22
N PHE A 135 17.18 14.88 1.10
CA PHE A 135 15.97 14.67 0.28
C PHE A 135 16.17 13.68 -0.88
N GLY A 136 17.31 12.98 -0.95
CA GLY A 136 17.55 11.99 -2.02
C GLY A 136 17.86 12.60 -3.40
N PHE A 137 18.06 13.92 -3.50
CA PHE A 137 18.37 14.63 -4.75
C PHE A 137 19.87 14.67 -5.06
N THR A 138 20.63 13.70 -4.58
CA THR A 138 22.05 13.56 -4.89
C THR A 138 22.26 13.01 -6.29
N GLY A 139 21.89 13.75 -7.29
CA GLY A 139 22.12 13.34 -8.67
C GLY A 139 22.40 14.54 -9.55
N THR A 140 23.36 14.39 -10.47
CA THR A 140 23.47 15.25 -11.65
C THR A 140 22.10 15.39 -12.32
N ALA A 141 21.83 16.50 -13.00
CA ALA A 141 20.58 16.73 -13.76
C ALA A 141 20.14 15.47 -14.56
N LEU A 142 21.11 14.68 -15.01
CA LEU A 142 20.89 13.42 -15.73
C LEU A 142 20.21 12.32 -14.86
N SER A 143 20.49 12.24 -13.57
CA SER A 143 19.86 11.23 -12.68
C SER A 143 18.44 11.64 -12.31
N ILE A 144 18.17 12.93 -12.16
CA ILE A 144 16.82 13.45 -11.95
C ILE A 144 15.96 13.17 -13.19
N THR A 145 16.48 13.45 -14.37
CA THR A 145 15.79 13.17 -15.64
C THR A 145 15.49 11.68 -15.81
N LYS A 146 16.46 10.78 -15.51
CA LYS A 146 16.22 9.33 -15.55
C LYS A 146 15.15 8.91 -14.56
N SER A 147 15.12 9.47 -13.35
CA SER A 147 14.10 9.16 -12.34
C SER A 147 12.72 9.60 -12.79
N VAL A 148 12.58 10.82 -13.32
CA VAL A 148 11.32 11.33 -13.86
C VAL A 148 10.81 10.47 -15.02
N VAL A 149 11.68 10.14 -15.98
CA VAL A 149 11.32 9.26 -17.11
C VAL A 149 10.85 7.89 -16.61
N THR A 150 11.56 7.30 -15.64
CA THR A 150 11.17 6.00 -15.07
C THR A 150 9.81 6.07 -14.38
N ILE A 151 9.53 7.13 -13.61
CA ILE A 151 8.24 7.35 -12.95
C ILE A 151 7.12 7.48 -13.99
N VAL A 152 7.33 8.26 -15.06
CA VAL A 152 6.35 8.44 -16.13
C VAL A 152 6.08 7.11 -16.84
N ILE A 153 7.12 6.35 -17.20
CA ILE A 153 6.98 5.02 -17.81
C ILE A 153 6.21 4.08 -16.89
N ALA A 154 6.55 4.04 -15.60
CA ALA A 154 5.86 3.22 -14.63
C ALA A 154 4.37 3.61 -14.51
N ALA A 155 4.07 4.91 -14.39
CA ALA A 155 2.71 5.41 -14.28
C ALA A 155 1.87 5.06 -15.53
N VAL A 156 2.43 5.28 -16.72
CA VAL A 156 1.77 4.92 -18.00
C VAL A 156 1.55 3.41 -18.06
N THR A 157 2.57 2.60 -17.76
CA THR A 157 2.49 1.14 -17.80
C THR A 157 1.43 0.62 -16.81
N ILE A 158 1.46 1.07 -15.56
CA ILE A 158 0.50 0.68 -14.53
C ILE A 158 -0.93 1.08 -14.95
N THR A 159 -1.09 2.28 -15.50
CA THR A 159 -2.38 2.77 -16.00
C THR A 159 -2.94 1.85 -17.10
N PHE A 160 -2.14 1.54 -18.11
CA PHE A 160 -2.56 0.62 -19.17
C PHE A 160 -2.84 -0.79 -18.64
N MET A 161 -1.98 -1.33 -17.79
CA MET A 161 -2.20 -2.64 -17.18
C MET A 161 -3.50 -2.69 -16.38
N THR A 162 -3.76 -1.69 -15.54
CA THR A 162 -5.00 -1.58 -14.77
C THR A 162 -6.22 -1.50 -15.69
N PHE A 163 -6.14 -0.72 -16.77
CA PHE A 163 -7.21 -0.60 -17.78
C PHE A 163 -7.54 -1.97 -18.39
N PHE A 164 -6.55 -2.68 -18.90
CA PHE A 164 -6.76 -3.99 -19.50
C PHE A 164 -7.21 -5.04 -18.47
N MET A 165 -6.68 -5.00 -17.24
CA MET A 165 -7.12 -5.89 -16.17
C MET A 165 -8.59 -5.63 -15.78
N LEU A 166 -9.04 -4.37 -15.76
CA LEU A 166 -10.46 -4.04 -15.55
C LEU A 166 -11.34 -4.54 -16.71
N LEU A 167 -10.84 -4.43 -17.93
CA LEU A 167 -11.59 -4.81 -19.13
C LEU A 167 -11.69 -6.31 -19.31
N GLU A 168 -10.56 -7.00 -19.25
CA GLU A 168 -10.42 -8.42 -19.60
C GLU A 168 -10.39 -9.35 -18.38
N GLY A 169 -10.12 -8.83 -17.18
CA GLY A 169 -9.93 -9.62 -15.98
C GLY A 169 -11.05 -10.64 -15.71
N PRO A 170 -12.34 -10.28 -15.79
CA PRO A 170 -13.42 -11.25 -15.62
C PRO A 170 -13.39 -12.39 -16.63
N SER A 171 -13.00 -12.11 -17.89
CA SER A 171 -12.88 -13.15 -18.93
C SER A 171 -11.73 -14.11 -18.65
N TRP A 172 -10.60 -13.59 -18.14
CA TRP A 172 -9.47 -14.41 -17.74
C TRP A 172 -9.81 -15.30 -16.54
N VAL A 173 -10.47 -14.74 -15.53
CA VAL A 173 -10.93 -15.46 -14.35
C VAL A 173 -11.94 -16.53 -14.75
N GLU A 174 -12.86 -16.26 -15.67
CA GLU A 174 -13.83 -17.23 -16.16
C GLU A 174 -13.16 -18.36 -16.95
N ARG A 175 -12.20 -18.04 -17.81
CA ARG A 175 -11.39 -19.07 -18.53
C ARG A 175 -10.62 -19.94 -17.54
N PHE A 176 -10.06 -19.35 -16.48
CA PHE A 176 -9.39 -20.12 -15.43
C PHE A 176 -10.34 -21.11 -14.77
N TYR A 177 -11.55 -20.67 -14.38
CA TYR A 177 -12.52 -21.56 -13.76
C TYR A 177 -13.01 -22.65 -14.72
N SER A 178 -13.20 -22.32 -16.00
CA SER A 178 -13.64 -23.31 -17.01
C SER A 178 -12.59 -24.36 -17.33
N ALA A 179 -11.31 -24.09 -17.10
CA ALA A 179 -10.22 -25.06 -17.24
C ALA A 179 -10.14 -26.06 -16.06
N LEU A 180 -10.84 -25.80 -14.95
CA LEU A 180 -10.85 -26.67 -13.78
C LEU A 180 -11.86 -27.82 -13.98
N PRO A 181 -11.65 -29.00 -13.35
CA PRO A 181 -12.63 -30.12 -13.35
C PRO A 181 -13.98 -29.63 -12.78
N ASN A 182 -15.10 -30.05 -13.39
CA ASN A 182 -16.46 -29.63 -13.05
C ASN A 182 -16.78 -29.72 -11.54
N ARG A 183 -16.28 -30.78 -10.87
CA ARG A 183 -16.46 -30.95 -9.41
C ARG A 183 -15.82 -29.84 -8.57
N SER A 184 -14.78 -29.18 -9.07
CA SER A 184 -14.02 -28.18 -8.33
C SER A 184 -14.39 -26.76 -8.71
N GLN A 185 -15.05 -26.54 -9.85
CA GLN A 185 -15.36 -25.20 -10.36
C GLN A 185 -16.16 -24.35 -9.37
N SER A 186 -17.27 -24.90 -8.85
CA SER A 186 -18.15 -24.19 -7.91
C SER A 186 -17.38 -23.74 -6.65
N ARG A 187 -16.54 -24.61 -6.13
CA ARG A 187 -15.70 -24.33 -4.97
C ARG A 187 -14.72 -23.20 -5.25
N TRP A 188 -13.93 -23.31 -6.34
CA TRP A 188 -12.94 -22.29 -6.69
C TRP A 188 -13.55 -20.95 -7.05
N ARG A 189 -14.77 -20.91 -7.61
CA ARG A 189 -15.54 -19.68 -7.80
C ARG A 189 -15.89 -19.02 -6.45
N THR A 190 -16.24 -19.82 -5.45
CA THR A 190 -16.52 -19.30 -4.10
C THR A 190 -15.25 -18.76 -3.46
N VAL A 191 -14.15 -19.53 -3.47
CA VAL A 191 -12.85 -19.10 -2.96
C VAL A 191 -12.38 -17.82 -3.64
N GLY A 192 -12.44 -17.76 -4.97
CA GLY A 192 -12.05 -16.56 -5.71
C GLY A 192 -12.90 -15.33 -5.39
N ARG A 193 -14.20 -15.52 -5.17
CA ARG A 193 -15.10 -14.44 -4.74
C ARG A 193 -14.76 -13.95 -3.35
N ASP A 194 -14.43 -14.86 -2.44
CA ASP A 194 -14.06 -14.50 -1.06
C ASP A 194 -12.69 -13.79 -1.04
N ILE A 195 -11.72 -14.24 -1.84
CA ILE A 195 -10.45 -13.54 -2.05
C ILE A 195 -10.71 -12.12 -2.59
N TYR A 196 -11.49 -12.00 -3.66
CA TYR A 196 -11.84 -10.72 -4.26
C TYR A 196 -12.46 -9.75 -3.24
N ARG A 197 -13.42 -10.22 -2.43
CA ARG A 197 -14.06 -9.41 -1.40
C ARG A 197 -13.09 -9.00 -0.30
N THR A 198 -12.24 -9.92 0.15
CA THR A 198 -11.26 -9.68 1.21
C THR A 198 -10.22 -8.66 0.75
N VAL A 199 -9.60 -8.91 -0.41
CA VAL A 199 -8.53 -8.07 -0.95
C VAL A 199 -9.07 -6.72 -1.41
N GLY A 200 -10.15 -6.72 -2.20
CA GLY A 200 -10.75 -5.48 -2.71
C GLY A 200 -11.32 -4.60 -1.59
N GLY A 201 -11.96 -5.22 -0.59
CA GLY A 201 -12.47 -4.50 0.59
C GLY A 201 -11.35 -3.86 1.40
N TYR A 202 -10.24 -4.56 1.59
CA TYR A 202 -9.06 -4.01 2.25
C TYR A 202 -8.46 -2.83 1.47
N VAL A 203 -8.20 -3.02 0.17
CA VAL A 203 -7.55 -2.00 -0.67
C VAL A 203 -8.39 -0.72 -0.72
N LEU A 204 -9.71 -0.86 -0.98
CA LEU A 204 -10.62 0.29 -1.00
C LEU A 204 -10.70 0.96 0.38
N GLY A 205 -10.84 0.16 1.43
CA GLY A 205 -10.91 0.66 2.80
C GLY A 205 -9.64 1.41 3.21
N ASN A 206 -8.46 0.88 2.86
CA ASN A 206 -7.18 1.54 3.14
C ASN A 206 -7.06 2.89 2.44
N ILE A 207 -7.45 2.97 1.16
CA ILE A 207 -7.47 4.25 0.42
C ILE A 207 -8.41 5.26 1.11
N VAL A 208 -9.60 4.84 1.54
CA VAL A 208 -10.54 5.73 2.23
C VAL A 208 -9.96 6.22 3.56
N ILE A 209 -9.36 5.34 4.36
CA ILE A 209 -8.73 5.71 5.64
C ILE A 209 -7.60 6.71 5.38
N SER A 210 -6.72 6.45 4.44
CA SER A 210 -5.60 7.33 4.09
C SER A 210 -6.04 8.70 3.58
N LEU A 211 -7.14 8.78 2.84
CA LEU A 211 -7.73 10.07 2.45
C LEU A 211 -8.27 10.84 3.65
N ILE A 212 -8.89 10.15 4.63
CA ILE A 212 -9.36 10.78 5.88
C ILE A 212 -8.17 11.24 6.71
N ALA A 213 -7.12 10.42 6.85
CA ALA A 213 -5.89 10.75 7.56
C ALA A 213 -5.22 12.00 6.99
N GLY A 214 -4.93 11.97 5.68
CA GLY A 214 -4.30 13.08 5.00
C GLY A 214 -5.14 14.36 5.01
N GLY A 215 -6.45 14.23 4.75
CA GLY A 215 -7.38 15.37 4.76
C GLY A 215 -7.52 16.02 6.13
N SER A 216 -7.71 15.23 7.18
CA SER A 216 -7.81 15.75 8.55
C SER A 216 -6.50 16.35 9.05
N ALA A 217 -5.36 15.74 8.73
CA ALA A 217 -4.04 16.30 9.02
C ALA A 217 -3.83 17.64 8.30
N THR A 218 -4.19 17.75 7.03
CA THR A 218 -4.12 19.00 6.26
C THR A 218 -4.90 20.12 6.95
N ILE A 219 -6.13 19.84 7.38
CA ILE A 219 -6.98 20.83 8.07
C ILE A 219 -6.32 21.32 9.35
N VAL A 220 -5.82 20.41 10.20
CA VAL A 220 -5.17 20.75 11.45
C VAL A 220 -3.90 21.59 11.22
N LEU A 221 -3.06 21.17 10.28
CA LEU A 221 -1.84 21.89 9.93
C LEU A 221 -2.13 23.29 9.38
N TYR A 222 -3.17 23.43 8.56
CA TYR A 222 -3.62 24.71 8.01
C TYR A 222 -4.10 25.65 9.11
N ILE A 223 -4.94 25.18 10.04
CA ILE A 223 -5.44 25.98 11.18
C ILE A 223 -4.31 26.46 12.07
N LEU A 224 -3.27 25.64 12.28
CA LEU A 224 -2.11 25.98 13.11
C LEU A 224 -1.07 26.84 12.38
N GLY A 225 -1.29 27.16 11.11
CA GLY A 225 -0.36 27.94 10.30
C GLY A 225 0.97 27.26 10.02
N VAL A 226 1.03 25.92 10.17
CA VAL A 226 2.25 25.14 9.90
C VAL A 226 2.60 25.27 8.41
N PRO A 227 3.87 25.52 8.04
CA PRO A 227 4.26 25.61 6.65
C PRO A 227 4.00 24.28 5.93
N LEU A 228 3.65 24.34 4.62
CA LEU A 228 3.42 23.18 3.77
C LEU A 228 2.23 22.29 4.20
N PRO A 229 1.08 22.81 4.66
CA PRO A 229 0.01 21.98 5.22
C PRO A 229 -0.53 20.94 4.24
N PHE A 230 -0.65 21.28 2.95
CA PHE A 230 -1.09 20.34 1.91
C PHE A 230 -0.06 19.24 1.63
N ALA A 231 1.24 19.61 1.57
CA ALA A 231 2.32 18.66 1.36
C ALA A 231 2.43 17.67 2.53
N LEU A 232 2.39 18.19 3.75
CA LEU A 232 2.48 17.38 4.96
C LEU A 232 1.25 16.50 5.15
N GLY A 233 0.06 17.00 4.85
CA GLY A 233 -1.16 16.21 4.89
C GLY A 233 -1.18 15.10 3.83
N LEU A 234 -0.73 15.40 2.60
CA LEU A 234 -0.56 14.38 1.57
C LEU A 234 0.47 13.31 2.01
N LEU A 235 1.56 13.74 2.63
CA LEU A 235 2.57 12.84 3.18
C LEU A 235 2.00 11.95 4.28
N VAL A 236 1.17 12.48 5.19
CA VAL A 236 0.44 11.68 6.18
C VAL A 236 -0.40 10.63 5.49
N GLY A 237 -1.24 11.00 4.51
CA GLY A 237 -2.07 10.05 3.78
C GLY A 237 -1.27 9.01 3.00
N LEU A 238 -0.15 9.38 2.38
CA LEU A 238 0.71 8.43 1.68
C LEU A 238 1.40 7.43 2.63
N PHE A 239 1.89 7.90 3.76
CA PHE A 239 2.48 7.00 4.76
C PHE A 239 1.43 6.12 5.42
N ASP A 240 0.22 6.62 5.63
CA ASP A 240 -0.88 5.86 6.21
C ASP A 240 -1.23 4.59 5.40
N LEU A 241 -0.98 4.60 4.10
CA LEU A 241 -1.08 3.40 3.27
C LEU A 241 -0.14 2.27 3.73
N ILE A 242 0.98 2.59 4.42
CA ILE A 242 1.98 1.60 4.86
C ILE A 242 1.59 1.05 6.24
N PRO A 243 1.13 -0.20 6.33
CA PRO A 243 0.67 -0.76 7.60
C PRO A 243 1.75 -0.73 8.68
N LEU A 244 1.37 -0.41 9.90
CA LEU A 244 2.19 -0.41 11.13
C LEU A 244 3.30 0.65 11.18
N ALA A 245 3.94 0.97 10.08
CA ALA A 245 5.08 1.90 10.07
C ALA A 245 4.68 3.33 9.67
N GLY A 246 3.67 3.45 8.81
CA GLY A 246 3.35 4.71 8.18
C GLY A 246 2.96 5.83 9.13
N ALA A 247 2.04 5.56 10.05
CA ALA A 247 1.60 6.53 11.04
C ALA A 247 2.76 7.01 11.94
N THR A 248 3.65 6.10 12.37
CA THR A 248 4.82 6.45 13.19
C THR A 248 5.77 7.36 12.41
N ILE A 249 6.06 7.03 11.15
CA ILE A 249 6.92 7.86 10.28
C ILE A 249 6.29 9.23 10.06
N ALA A 250 4.96 9.29 9.80
CA ALA A 250 4.22 10.53 9.64
C ALA A 250 4.31 11.42 10.89
N VAL A 251 4.09 10.85 12.09
CA VAL A 251 4.21 11.57 13.37
C VAL A 251 5.61 12.15 13.55
N LEU A 252 6.65 11.35 13.26
CA LEU A 252 8.03 11.82 13.39
C LEU A 252 8.35 12.97 12.44
N ILE A 253 8.01 12.86 11.16
CA ILE A 253 8.34 13.87 10.15
C ILE A 253 7.48 15.12 10.35
N VAL A 254 6.16 14.96 10.37
CA VAL A 254 5.22 16.09 10.44
C VAL A 254 5.26 16.74 11.80
N GLY A 255 5.40 15.95 12.88
CA GLY A 255 5.62 16.47 14.23
C GLY A 255 6.88 17.32 14.32
N THR A 256 8.01 16.83 13.80
CA THR A 256 9.28 17.59 13.80
C THR A 256 9.13 18.92 13.07
N ILE A 257 8.55 18.93 11.87
CA ILE A 257 8.34 20.16 11.09
C ILE A 257 7.41 21.12 11.85
N SER A 258 6.37 20.61 12.51
CA SER A 258 5.47 21.43 13.31
C SER A 258 6.13 22.01 14.56
N PHE A 259 7.03 21.26 15.21
CA PHE A 259 7.86 21.77 16.31
C PHE A 259 8.85 22.86 15.86
N LEU A 260 9.42 22.73 14.67
CA LEU A 260 10.28 23.77 14.08
C LEU A 260 9.51 25.07 13.82
N HIS A 261 8.22 24.97 13.51
CA HIS A 261 7.36 26.14 13.35
C HIS A 261 7.05 26.81 14.69
N THR A 262 6.40 26.10 15.62
CA THR A 262 6.17 26.54 17.01
C THR A 262 6.03 25.31 17.93
N ILE A 263 6.42 25.47 19.21
CA ILE A 263 6.27 24.40 20.20
C ILE A 263 4.80 24.00 20.35
N THR A 264 3.90 24.99 20.37
CA THR A 264 2.45 24.75 20.48
C THR A 264 1.93 23.95 19.28
N ALA A 265 2.30 24.32 18.05
CA ALA A 265 1.90 23.57 16.85
C ALA A 265 2.44 22.14 16.89
N GLY A 266 3.70 21.93 17.28
CA GLY A 266 4.29 20.60 17.42
C GLY A 266 3.53 19.71 18.41
N ILE A 267 3.22 20.24 19.60
CA ILE A 267 2.46 19.50 20.62
C ILE A 267 1.06 19.15 20.09
N VAL A 268 0.34 20.11 19.53
CA VAL A 268 -1.04 19.89 19.04
C VAL A 268 -1.06 18.90 17.87
N VAL A 269 -0.14 19.01 16.91
CA VAL A 269 -0.07 18.10 15.75
C VAL A 269 0.28 16.69 16.19
N VAL A 270 1.28 16.50 17.06
CA VAL A 270 1.64 15.17 17.56
C VAL A 270 0.48 14.56 18.36
N ALA A 271 -0.14 15.35 19.27
CA ALA A 271 -1.30 14.89 20.02
C ALA A 271 -2.47 14.50 19.08
N PHE A 272 -2.76 15.33 18.08
CA PHE A 272 -3.78 15.04 17.08
C PHE A 272 -3.49 13.73 16.33
N LEU A 273 -2.27 13.55 15.79
CA LEU A 273 -1.91 12.35 15.03
C LEU A 273 -1.97 11.09 15.89
N LEU A 274 -1.56 11.15 17.16
CA LEU A 274 -1.68 10.04 18.10
C LEU A 274 -3.13 9.71 18.43
N VAL A 275 -3.98 10.71 18.67
CA VAL A 275 -5.43 10.52 18.88
C VAL A 275 -6.08 9.97 17.63
N TYR A 276 -5.74 10.53 16.45
CA TYR A 276 -6.24 10.04 15.18
C TYR A 276 -5.90 8.55 14.96
N GLN A 277 -4.66 8.14 15.25
CA GLN A 277 -4.23 6.74 15.16
C GLN A 277 -5.07 5.83 16.08
N GLN A 278 -5.45 6.28 17.28
CA GLN A 278 -6.35 5.51 18.14
C GLN A 278 -7.77 5.43 17.56
N LEU A 279 -8.29 6.54 17.03
CA LEU A 279 -9.60 6.56 16.36
C LEU A 279 -9.60 5.65 15.13
N GLU A 280 -8.53 5.68 14.34
CA GLU A 280 -8.35 4.82 13.18
C GLU A 280 -8.39 3.35 13.57
N ASN A 281 -7.53 2.92 14.50
CA ASN A 281 -7.40 1.53 14.89
C ASN A 281 -8.67 0.97 15.56
N HIS A 282 -9.38 1.78 16.34
CA HIS A 282 -10.51 1.31 17.15
C HIS A 282 -11.89 1.59 16.53
N ILE A 283 -11.99 2.56 15.62
CA ILE A 283 -13.26 2.97 15.04
C ILE A 283 -13.25 2.86 13.51
N LEU A 284 -12.31 3.53 12.81
CA LEU A 284 -12.34 3.59 11.36
C LEU A 284 -12.06 2.23 10.73
N GLN A 285 -11.02 1.53 11.18
CA GLN A 285 -10.69 0.21 10.65
C GLN A 285 -11.83 -0.82 10.83
N PRO A 286 -12.45 -1.00 12.03
CA PRO A 286 -13.61 -1.87 12.19
C PRO A 286 -14.82 -1.47 11.35
N VAL A 287 -15.08 -0.18 11.20
CA VAL A 287 -16.21 0.33 10.41
C VAL A 287 -15.99 0.13 8.91
N ILE A 288 -14.78 0.45 8.43
CA ILE A 288 -14.46 0.46 6.99
C ILE A 288 -14.13 -0.94 6.49
N TYR A 289 -13.27 -1.68 7.19
CA TYR A 289 -12.93 -3.05 6.80
C TYR A 289 -14.01 -4.07 7.19
N GLY A 290 -14.80 -3.79 8.21
CA GLY A 290 -15.83 -4.69 8.71
C GLY A 290 -15.27 -6.04 9.11
N LYS A 291 -15.91 -7.14 8.60
CA LYS A 291 -15.47 -8.52 8.84
C LYS A 291 -14.57 -9.08 7.73
N THR A 292 -14.07 -8.22 6.85
CA THR A 292 -13.43 -8.65 5.58
C THR A 292 -12.06 -9.29 5.82
N VAL A 293 -11.27 -8.77 6.76
CA VAL A 293 -9.91 -9.28 7.05
C VAL A 293 -9.83 -9.66 8.53
N LYS A 294 -9.72 -10.96 8.81
CA LYS A 294 -9.60 -11.49 10.18
C LYS A 294 -8.19 -12.03 10.44
N LEU A 295 -7.17 -11.25 10.09
CA LEU A 295 -5.79 -11.62 10.36
C LEU A 295 -5.44 -11.30 11.83
N SER A 296 -4.66 -12.18 12.48
CA SER A 296 -4.08 -11.85 13.77
C SER A 296 -3.03 -10.76 13.64
N PRO A 297 -2.81 -9.91 14.67
CA PRO A 297 -1.76 -8.88 14.63
C PRO A 297 -0.38 -9.44 14.30
N LEU A 298 -0.04 -10.62 14.83
CA LEU A 298 1.21 -11.31 14.54
C LEU A 298 1.32 -11.68 13.05
N THR A 299 0.25 -12.20 12.45
CA THR A 299 0.22 -12.54 11.01
C THR A 299 0.44 -11.31 10.16
N VAL A 300 -0.21 -10.19 10.50
CA VAL A 300 -0.02 -8.90 9.82
C VAL A 300 1.42 -8.45 9.93
N PHE A 301 2.01 -8.48 11.12
CA PHE A 301 3.38 -8.07 11.37
C PHE A 301 4.39 -8.90 10.55
N ILE A 302 4.26 -10.24 10.59
CA ILE A 302 5.12 -11.15 9.82
C ILE A 302 4.96 -10.91 8.32
N ALA A 303 3.71 -10.79 7.83
CA ALA A 303 3.44 -10.56 6.43
C ALA A 303 4.07 -9.24 5.93
N VAL A 304 3.93 -8.16 6.72
CA VAL A 304 4.51 -6.85 6.38
C VAL A 304 6.04 -6.91 6.36
N LEU A 305 6.69 -7.57 7.32
CA LEU A 305 8.15 -7.76 7.32
C LEU A 305 8.64 -8.54 6.10
N ILE A 306 7.97 -9.65 5.77
CA ILE A 306 8.31 -10.45 4.59
C ILE A 306 8.07 -9.63 3.31
N GLY A 307 6.92 -8.97 3.20
CA GLY A 307 6.60 -8.14 2.06
C GLY A 307 7.60 -7.02 1.85
N ALA A 308 7.96 -6.31 2.92
CA ALA A 308 8.96 -5.24 2.88
C ALA A 308 10.34 -5.75 2.45
N ALA A 309 10.76 -6.92 2.94
CA ALA A 309 12.03 -7.53 2.56
C ALA A 309 12.08 -7.96 1.07
N LEU A 310 10.94 -8.44 0.53
CA LEU A 310 10.85 -8.93 -0.85
C LEU A 310 10.74 -7.81 -1.89
N ALA A 311 9.88 -6.82 -1.64
CA ALA A 311 9.53 -5.78 -2.62
C ALA A 311 9.48 -4.36 -2.04
N GLY A 312 10.15 -4.11 -0.92
CA GLY A 312 10.19 -2.80 -0.28
C GLY A 312 8.80 -2.31 0.14
N ILE A 313 8.56 -1.01 -0.04
CA ILE A 313 7.29 -0.37 0.34
C ILE A 313 6.08 -1.02 -0.37
N LEU A 314 6.20 -1.35 -1.65
CA LEU A 314 5.13 -2.00 -2.41
C LEU A 314 4.80 -3.39 -1.87
N GLY A 315 5.82 -4.13 -1.43
CA GLY A 315 5.62 -5.42 -0.77
C GLY A 315 4.95 -5.29 0.60
N ALA A 316 5.29 -4.27 1.38
CA ALA A 316 4.62 -3.98 2.64
C ALA A 316 3.14 -3.64 2.44
N LEU A 317 2.82 -2.80 1.45
CA LEU A 317 1.43 -2.45 1.06
C LEU A 317 0.61 -3.69 0.66
N ALA A 318 1.23 -4.59 -0.09
CA ALA A 318 0.60 -5.81 -0.59
C ALA A 318 0.49 -6.92 0.46
N ALA A 319 1.20 -6.82 1.55
CA ALA A 319 1.36 -7.90 2.54
C ALA A 319 0.03 -8.36 3.14
N ILE A 320 -0.80 -7.42 3.60
CA ILE A 320 -2.10 -7.72 4.23
C ILE A 320 -3.08 -8.35 3.24
N PRO A 321 -3.30 -7.80 2.03
CA PRO A 321 -4.12 -8.42 1.02
C PRO A 321 -3.68 -9.83 0.62
N ILE A 322 -2.37 -10.04 0.45
CA ILE A 322 -1.82 -11.35 0.10
C ILE A 322 -2.03 -12.33 1.26
N ALA A 323 -1.73 -11.93 2.50
CA ALA A 323 -1.98 -12.76 3.67
C ALA A 323 -3.48 -13.09 3.83
N GLY A 324 -4.36 -12.13 3.57
CA GLY A 324 -5.81 -12.34 3.55
C GLY A 324 -6.25 -13.36 2.50
N ALA A 325 -5.72 -13.26 1.28
CA ALA A 325 -5.99 -14.24 0.22
C ALA A 325 -5.50 -15.65 0.60
N ILE A 326 -4.28 -15.74 1.15
CA ILE A 326 -3.72 -17.01 1.64
C ILE A 326 -4.60 -17.59 2.76
N GLN A 327 -5.06 -16.75 3.70
CA GLN A 327 -5.94 -17.18 4.79
C GLN A 327 -7.25 -17.77 4.24
N VAL A 328 -7.88 -17.16 3.24
CA VAL A 328 -9.10 -17.67 2.60
C VAL A 328 -8.84 -19.06 2.03
N ILE A 329 -7.73 -19.25 1.31
CA ILE A 329 -7.36 -20.54 0.72
C ILE A 329 -7.13 -21.59 1.81
N ILE A 330 -6.38 -21.26 2.86
CA ILE A 330 -6.10 -22.19 3.97
C ILE A 330 -7.41 -22.60 4.67
N HIS A 331 -8.30 -21.65 4.96
CA HIS A 331 -9.59 -21.95 5.58
C HIS A 331 -10.46 -22.88 4.72
N ASP A 332 -10.47 -22.66 3.40
CA ASP A 332 -11.19 -23.55 2.48
C ASP A 332 -10.62 -24.97 2.48
N LEU A 333 -9.29 -25.10 2.44
CA LEU A 333 -8.61 -26.40 2.49
C LEU A 333 -8.90 -27.15 3.81
N ILE A 334 -8.90 -26.44 4.94
CA ILE A 334 -9.21 -27.03 6.26
C ILE A 334 -10.66 -27.50 6.30
N ARG A 335 -11.61 -26.69 5.81
CA ARG A 335 -13.03 -27.07 5.74
C ARG A 335 -13.25 -28.30 4.87
N GLU A 336 -12.62 -28.37 3.72
CA GLU A 336 -12.75 -29.56 2.85
C GLU A 336 -12.24 -30.84 3.52
N ARG A 337 -11.08 -30.76 4.20
CA ARG A 337 -10.54 -31.90 4.96
C ARG A 337 -11.49 -32.34 6.08
N ALA A 338 -12.11 -31.38 6.77
CA ALA A 338 -13.09 -31.68 7.81
C ALA A 338 -14.35 -32.38 7.24
N HIS A 339 -14.86 -31.89 6.10
CA HIS A 339 -16.01 -32.48 5.43
C HIS A 339 -15.71 -33.90 4.94
N ARG A 340 -14.54 -34.16 4.35
CA ARG A 340 -14.13 -35.50 3.90
C ARG A 340 -14.05 -36.49 5.07
N LYS A 341 -13.40 -36.09 6.19
CA LYS A 341 -13.31 -36.91 7.39
C LYS A 341 -14.69 -37.23 7.99
N HIS A 342 -15.61 -36.29 7.94
CA HIS A 342 -16.97 -36.49 8.46
C HIS A 342 -17.75 -37.46 7.57
N ALA A 343 -17.66 -37.31 6.26
CA ALA A 343 -18.27 -38.22 5.29
C ALA A 343 -17.72 -39.66 5.41
N GLU A 344 -16.40 -39.82 5.57
CA GLU A 344 -15.77 -41.13 5.82
C GLU A 344 -16.26 -41.75 7.14
N ARG A 345 -16.38 -41.01 8.22
CA ARG A 345 -16.89 -41.51 9.50
C ARG A 345 -18.36 -41.95 9.39
N THR A 346 -19.17 -41.16 8.70
CA THR A 346 -20.59 -41.49 8.50
C THR A 346 -20.74 -42.76 7.61
N ALA A 347 -19.92 -42.87 6.55
CA ALA A 347 -19.91 -44.07 5.72
C ALA A 347 -19.50 -45.34 6.48
N VAL A 348 -18.49 -45.26 7.34
CA VAL A 348 -18.07 -46.39 8.21
C VAL A 348 -19.15 -46.73 9.22
N ALA A 349 -19.83 -45.75 9.82
CA ALA A 349 -20.91 -45.99 10.80
C ALA A 349 -22.15 -46.66 10.16
N THR A 350 -22.42 -46.37 8.90
CA THR A 350 -23.54 -47.04 8.14
C THR A 350 -23.20 -48.42 7.68
N PHE A 351 -21.90 -48.81 7.67
CA PHE A 351 -21.47 -50.18 7.26
C PHE A 351 -21.20 -51.13 8.42
N THR A 352 -21.37 -50.75 9.68
CA THR A 352 -21.39 -51.66 10.82
C THR A 352 -22.80 -52.29 10.85
N PRO A 353 -23.00 -53.55 10.40
CA PRO A 353 -24.25 -54.23 10.62
C PRO A 353 -24.41 -54.38 12.16
N GLU A 354 -25.57 -54.03 12.70
CA GLU A 354 -25.97 -54.50 14.00
C GLU A 354 -25.78 -56.01 14.00
N ALA A 355 -24.82 -56.50 14.75
CA ALA A 355 -24.71 -57.91 15.09
C ALA A 355 -25.95 -58.19 15.94
N THR A 356 -27.02 -58.57 15.28
CA THR A 356 -28.21 -59.15 15.91
C THR A 356 -27.80 -60.44 16.59
N LEU A 357 -27.98 -60.45 17.86
CA LEU A 357 -28.06 -61.61 18.75
C LEU A 357 -29.05 -62.66 18.26
#